data_98a5fc952eacbf151c5685156e4a0721
#
_entry.id   98a5fc952eacbf151c5685156e4a0721
#
_cell.length_a   1.000
_cell.length_b   1.000
_cell.length_c   1.000
_cell.angle_alpha   90.00
_cell.angle_beta   90.00
_cell.angle_gamma   90.00
#
_symmetry.space_group_name_H-M   'P 1'
#
loop_
_entity.id
_entity.type
_entity.pdbx_description
1 polymer ?
#
loop_
_entity_poly.entity_id
_entity_poly.type
_entity_poly.pdbx_seq_one_letter_code
_entity_poly.pdbx_strand_id
1 'polypeptide(L)'
;MNRKKILNGGKKFYIHPNFTNYAASKDGEILNVKTGRILKKNLTYQGYYQFQISDKKKLIKPKNYYIHRFEWECVKGDIPEGFVIDHYDSVKTNNKTENLQLLTFKENAQKGRRKPIKSFNIKNNKQKKYESITSASLELDISFSIISNICRKVKYYKTVISKKDGDRYTFEFLE
;
A
#
# COMPACT_ATOMS: atom_id res chain seq x y z
N MET A 1 -9.74 -0.60 24.06
CA MET A 1 -8.49 -0.28 24.80
C MET A 1 -8.25 1.23 24.81
N ASN A 2 -8.01 1.81 25.98
CA ASN A 2 -7.75 3.25 26.09
C ASN A 2 -6.25 3.50 25.79
N ARG A 3 -5.94 3.92 24.55
CA ARG A 3 -4.56 4.18 24.11
C ARG A 3 -4.04 5.49 24.72
N LYS A 4 -2.83 5.45 25.32
CA LYS A 4 -2.17 6.67 25.82
C LYS A 4 -1.95 7.66 24.69
N LYS A 5 -2.37 8.91 24.91
CA LYS A 5 -2.35 9.99 23.91
C LYS A 5 -1.53 11.16 24.46
N ILE A 6 -0.91 11.90 23.55
CA ILE A 6 -0.19 13.13 23.83
C ILE A 6 -0.58 14.17 22.79
N LEU A 7 -0.63 15.44 23.18
CA LEU A 7 -0.81 16.56 22.28
C LEU A 7 0.55 17.20 21.98
N ASN A 8 0.78 17.50 20.72
CA ASN A 8 1.95 18.25 20.27
C ASN A 8 1.51 19.21 19.16
N GLY A 9 1.69 20.53 19.38
CA GLY A 9 1.23 21.56 18.45
C GLY A 9 -0.27 21.47 18.12
N GLY A 10 -1.12 21.14 19.10
CA GLY A 10 -2.57 20.95 18.90
C GLY A 10 -2.97 19.62 18.24
N LYS A 11 -2.01 18.85 17.72
CA LYS A 11 -2.25 17.57 17.06
C LYS A 11 -2.15 16.40 18.06
N LYS A 12 -3.05 15.42 17.91
CA LYS A 12 -3.11 14.23 18.76
C LYS A 12 -2.21 13.11 18.22
N PHE A 13 -1.35 12.60 19.10
CA PHE A 13 -0.49 11.44 18.83
C PHE A 13 -0.79 10.30 19.79
N TYR A 14 -0.70 9.08 19.31
CA TYR A 14 -0.93 7.84 20.07
C TYR A 14 0.40 7.18 20.35
N ILE A 15 0.70 6.97 21.64
CA ILE A 15 1.99 6.40 22.08
C ILE A 15 2.01 4.91 21.70
N HIS A 16 3.14 4.46 21.12
CA HIS A 16 3.33 3.06 20.77
C HIS A 16 3.46 2.19 22.03
N PRO A 17 2.77 1.04 22.13
CA PRO A 17 2.78 0.21 23.34
C PRO A 17 4.17 -0.26 23.73
N ASN A 18 4.99 -0.69 22.78
CA ASN A 18 6.34 -1.24 23.04
C ASN A 18 7.45 -0.19 22.92
N PHE A 19 7.27 0.86 22.13
CA PHE A 19 8.25 1.93 21.89
C PHE A 19 7.75 3.27 22.44
N THR A 20 7.60 3.38 23.76
CA THR A 20 6.97 4.52 24.45
C THR A 20 7.63 5.89 24.22
N ASN A 21 8.84 5.91 23.67
CA ASN A 21 9.51 7.15 23.22
C ASN A 21 9.01 7.67 21.88
N TYR A 22 8.10 6.93 21.23
CA TYR A 22 7.55 7.28 19.92
C TYR A 22 6.04 7.20 19.93
N ALA A 23 5.43 8.07 19.15
CA ALA A 23 3.98 8.12 18.97
C ALA A 23 3.66 8.40 17.50
N ALA A 24 2.49 8.00 17.05
CA ALA A 24 1.99 8.29 15.70
C ALA A 24 0.69 9.09 15.74
N SER A 25 0.52 10.03 14.80
CA SER A 25 -0.77 10.67 14.53
C SER A 25 -1.58 9.78 13.57
N LYS A 26 -2.88 10.06 13.45
CA LYS A 26 -3.75 9.40 12.47
C LYS A 26 -3.44 9.71 11.00
N ASP A 27 -2.55 10.65 10.74
CA ASP A 27 -2.09 11.03 9.40
C ASP A 27 -0.71 10.43 9.07
N GLY A 28 -0.22 9.50 9.90
CA GLY A 28 1.08 8.85 9.73
C GLY A 28 2.28 9.75 10.00
N GLU A 29 2.16 10.79 10.83
CA GLU A 29 3.31 11.52 11.36
C GLU A 29 3.84 10.82 12.59
N ILE A 30 5.17 10.78 12.74
CA ILE A 30 5.84 10.13 13.86
C ILE A 30 6.46 11.18 14.76
N LEU A 31 6.11 11.14 16.03
CA LEU A 31 6.61 12.04 17.08
C LEU A 31 7.63 11.31 17.94
N ASN A 32 8.78 11.92 18.18
CA ASN A 32 9.65 11.54 19.29
C ASN A 32 9.11 12.22 20.57
N VAL A 33 8.57 11.43 21.47
CA VAL A 33 7.90 11.89 22.70
C VAL A 33 8.83 12.64 23.64
N LYS A 34 10.13 12.25 23.68
CA LYS A 34 11.12 12.89 24.56
C LYS A 34 11.52 14.29 24.09
N THR A 35 11.65 14.48 22.80
CA THR A 35 12.15 15.73 22.22
C THR A 35 11.06 16.63 21.66
N GLY A 36 9.82 16.13 21.55
CA GLY A 36 8.70 16.83 20.90
C GLY A 36 8.86 17.01 19.38
N ARG A 37 9.88 16.40 18.76
CA ARG A 37 10.16 16.58 17.33
C ARG A 37 9.42 15.56 16.47
N ILE A 38 8.86 16.03 15.35
CA ILE A 38 8.37 15.17 14.28
C ILE A 38 9.56 14.59 13.51
N LEU A 39 9.54 13.27 13.31
CA LEU A 39 10.65 12.56 12.65
C LEU A 39 10.52 12.63 11.13
N LYS A 40 11.68 12.68 10.46
CA LYS A 40 11.76 12.62 9.01
C LYS A 40 11.33 11.23 8.51
N LYS A 41 10.52 11.23 7.45
CA LYS A 41 10.12 10.02 6.72
C LYS A 41 11.10 9.78 5.57
N ASN A 42 11.52 8.53 5.40
CA ASN A 42 12.37 8.13 4.28
C ASN A 42 11.56 7.21 3.35
N LEU A 43 11.57 7.49 2.05
CA LEU A 43 10.90 6.65 1.06
C LEU A 43 11.82 5.46 0.71
N THR A 44 11.29 4.24 0.78
CA THR A 44 12.01 3.03 0.33
C THR A 44 11.90 2.87 -1.17
N TYR A 45 12.77 2.07 -1.78
CA TYR A 45 12.69 1.70 -3.20
C TYR A 45 11.37 0.98 -3.55
N GLN A 46 10.73 0.34 -2.55
CA GLN A 46 9.41 -0.30 -2.70
C GLN A 46 8.25 0.70 -2.65
N GLY A 47 8.51 1.99 -2.40
CA GLY A 47 7.51 3.06 -2.35
C GLY A 47 6.80 3.23 -1.00
N TYR A 48 7.29 2.61 0.08
CA TYR A 48 6.76 2.80 1.44
C TYR A 48 7.54 3.85 2.20
N TYR A 49 6.86 4.60 3.08
CA TYR A 49 7.54 5.43 4.05
C TYR A 49 8.01 4.59 5.25
N GLN A 50 9.25 4.87 5.68
CA GLN A 50 9.85 4.33 6.90
C GLN A 50 10.53 5.43 7.71
N PHE A 51 10.78 5.15 8.98
CA PHE A 51 11.59 5.98 9.87
C PHE A 51 12.47 5.08 10.73
N GLN A 52 13.48 5.67 11.38
CA GLN A 52 14.39 4.93 12.24
C GLN A 52 13.99 5.08 13.70
N ILE A 53 13.87 3.95 14.39
CA ILE A 53 13.72 3.89 15.86
C ILE A 53 15.02 3.46 16.50
N SER A 54 15.31 4.00 17.67
CA SER A 54 16.40 3.57 18.54
C SER A 54 16.05 3.88 19.98
N ASP A 55 16.49 3.03 20.91
CA ASP A 55 16.40 3.30 22.34
C ASP A 55 17.64 2.79 23.04
N LYS A 56 18.58 3.72 23.33
CA LYS A 56 19.83 3.40 24.02
C LYS A 56 19.61 2.81 25.41
N LYS A 57 18.54 3.25 26.13
CA LYS A 57 18.24 2.74 27.49
C LYS A 57 17.72 1.31 27.47
N LYS A 58 16.97 0.93 26.43
CA LYS A 58 16.46 -0.43 26.23
C LYS A 58 17.37 -1.30 25.35
N LEU A 59 18.60 -0.84 25.07
CA LEU A 59 19.56 -1.52 24.18
C LEU A 59 18.99 -1.85 22.78
N ILE A 60 17.98 -1.07 22.32
CA ILE A 60 17.42 -1.23 20.99
C ILE A 60 18.34 -0.56 19.99
N LYS A 61 19.03 -1.36 19.19
CA LYS A 61 19.85 -0.88 18.07
C LYS A 61 18.98 -0.12 17.05
N PRO A 62 19.53 0.86 16.31
CA PRO A 62 18.80 1.56 15.25
C PRO A 62 18.14 0.57 14.28
N LYS A 63 16.84 0.69 14.10
CA LYS A 63 16.03 -0.19 13.24
C LYS A 63 15.06 0.63 12.44
N ASN A 64 14.94 0.33 11.15
CA ASN A 64 13.91 0.92 10.30
C ASN A 64 12.55 0.29 10.58
N TYR A 65 11.53 1.13 10.65
CA TYR A 65 10.15 0.73 10.87
C TYR A 65 9.25 1.35 9.80
N TYR A 66 8.39 0.59 9.18
CA TYR A 66 7.40 1.10 8.23
C TYR A 66 6.34 1.93 8.94
N ILE A 67 6.02 3.11 8.41
CA ILE A 67 5.10 4.07 9.05
C ILE A 67 3.69 3.49 9.18
N HIS A 68 3.13 2.87 8.13
CA HIS A 68 1.79 2.28 8.17
C HIS A 68 1.63 1.21 9.25
N ARG A 69 2.66 0.38 9.49
CA ARG A 69 2.62 -0.63 10.57
C ARG A 69 2.70 0.02 11.94
N PHE A 70 3.63 0.96 12.11
CA PHE A 70 3.82 1.67 13.36
C PHE A 70 2.58 2.47 13.76
N GLU A 71 1.99 3.18 12.82
CA GLU A 71 0.78 3.97 13.01
C GLU A 71 -0.41 3.07 13.38
N TRP A 72 -0.58 1.93 12.68
CA TRP A 72 -1.59 0.95 13.05
C TRP A 72 -1.43 0.47 14.49
N GLU A 73 -0.23 0.07 14.89
CA GLU A 73 0.06 -0.43 16.24
C GLU A 73 -0.20 0.64 17.32
N CYS A 74 0.07 1.91 17.02
CA CYS A 74 -0.26 3.02 17.91
C CYS A 74 -1.76 3.25 18.06
N VAL A 75 -2.51 3.22 16.97
CA VAL A 75 -3.91 3.67 16.92
C VAL A 75 -4.90 2.51 17.07
N LYS A 76 -4.69 1.42 16.37
CA LYS A 76 -5.62 0.28 16.27
C LYS A 76 -5.24 -0.88 17.19
N GLY A 77 -3.96 -1.21 17.29
CA GLY A 77 -3.46 -2.31 18.11
C GLY A 77 -2.48 -3.21 17.42
N ASP A 78 -2.18 -4.33 18.06
CA ASP A 78 -1.24 -5.29 17.56
C ASP A 78 -1.69 -5.87 16.21
N ILE A 79 -0.71 -6.22 15.39
CA ILE A 79 -0.94 -6.90 14.11
C ILE A 79 -0.85 -8.39 14.37
N PRO A 80 -1.96 -9.17 14.29
CA PRO A 80 -1.92 -10.60 14.56
C PRO A 80 -1.00 -11.34 13.58
N GLU A 81 -0.52 -12.50 13.99
CA GLU A 81 0.21 -13.38 13.10
C GLU A 81 -0.66 -13.80 11.90
N GLY A 82 -0.06 -13.88 10.71
CA GLY A 82 -0.78 -14.18 9.46
C GLY A 82 -1.47 -12.98 8.82
N PHE A 83 -1.37 -11.77 9.43
CA PHE A 83 -1.96 -10.56 8.89
C PHE A 83 -0.93 -9.53 8.45
N VAL A 84 -1.34 -8.67 7.52
CA VAL A 84 -0.59 -7.52 7.03
C VAL A 84 -1.43 -6.26 7.08
N ILE A 85 -0.76 -5.11 7.20
CA ILE A 85 -1.41 -3.82 7.00
C ILE A 85 -1.28 -3.43 5.54
N ASP A 86 -2.41 -3.17 4.92
CA ASP A 86 -2.53 -2.80 3.52
C ASP A 86 -3.18 -1.40 3.38
N HIS A 87 -2.85 -0.70 2.29
CA HIS A 87 -3.43 0.59 1.93
C HIS A 87 -4.68 0.36 1.09
N TYR A 88 -5.84 0.82 1.58
CA TYR A 88 -7.13 0.63 0.92
C TYR A 88 -7.12 1.17 -0.52
N ASP A 89 -6.59 2.37 -0.71
CA ASP A 89 -6.44 3.05 -2.01
C ASP A 89 -5.25 2.54 -2.86
N SER A 90 -4.46 1.59 -2.34
CA SER A 90 -3.21 1.10 -2.95
C SER A 90 -2.09 2.15 -3.08
N VAL A 91 -2.24 3.33 -2.49
CA VAL A 91 -1.21 4.38 -2.44
C VAL A 91 -0.34 4.19 -1.20
N LYS A 92 0.83 3.57 -1.36
CA LYS A 92 1.74 3.16 -0.29
C LYS A 92 2.26 4.31 0.60
N THR A 93 2.10 5.54 0.15
CA THR A 93 2.50 6.76 0.89
C THR A 93 1.35 7.37 1.68
N ASN A 94 0.10 6.95 1.44
CA ASN A 94 -1.08 7.43 2.16
C ASN A 94 -1.28 6.63 3.46
N ASN A 95 -0.53 7.01 4.50
CA ASN A 95 -0.56 6.33 5.80
C ASN A 95 -1.62 6.89 6.77
N LYS A 96 -2.73 7.44 6.26
CA LYS A 96 -3.84 7.82 7.13
C LYS A 96 -4.51 6.58 7.71
N THR A 97 -4.80 6.58 9.04
CA THR A 97 -5.44 5.43 9.73
C THR A 97 -6.68 4.92 9.02
N GLU A 98 -7.49 5.81 8.47
CA GLU A 98 -8.73 5.47 7.75
C GLU A 98 -8.48 4.78 6.40
N ASN A 99 -7.28 4.95 5.83
CA ASN A 99 -6.83 4.30 4.61
C ASN A 99 -6.13 2.96 4.86
N LEU A 100 -5.85 2.61 6.11
CA LEU A 100 -5.18 1.36 6.47
C LEU A 100 -6.19 0.29 6.85
N GLN A 101 -5.95 -0.93 6.37
CA GLN A 101 -6.77 -2.10 6.68
C GLN A 101 -5.90 -3.29 7.05
N LEU A 102 -6.47 -4.17 7.87
CA LEU A 102 -5.85 -5.43 8.28
C LEU A 102 -6.38 -6.55 7.37
N LEU A 103 -5.49 -7.21 6.65
CA LEU A 103 -5.81 -8.31 5.74
C LEU A 103 -4.95 -9.53 6.07
N THR A 104 -5.47 -10.72 5.82
CA THR A 104 -4.65 -11.92 5.75
C THR A 104 -3.71 -11.87 4.53
N PHE A 105 -2.64 -12.65 4.54
CA PHE A 105 -1.76 -12.79 3.36
C PHE A 105 -2.55 -13.19 2.10
N LYS A 106 -3.55 -14.07 2.24
CA LYS A 106 -4.40 -14.53 1.15
C LYS A 106 -5.27 -13.41 0.57
N GLU A 107 -5.95 -12.65 1.41
CA GLU A 107 -6.78 -11.51 0.99
C GLU A 107 -5.95 -10.42 0.32
N ASN A 108 -4.79 -10.09 0.90
CA ASN A 108 -3.89 -9.10 0.32
C ASN A 108 -3.36 -9.52 -1.06
N ALA A 109 -3.01 -10.80 -1.22
CA ALA A 109 -2.62 -11.34 -2.52
C ALA A 109 -3.76 -11.30 -3.54
N GLN A 110 -5.00 -11.57 -3.11
CA GLN A 110 -6.19 -11.51 -3.96
C GLN A 110 -6.55 -10.06 -4.35
N LYS A 111 -6.37 -9.09 -3.45
CA LYS A 111 -6.62 -7.66 -3.73
C LYS A 111 -5.82 -7.18 -4.94
N GLY A 112 -4.53 -7.53 -5.00
CA GLY A 112 -3.67 -7.16 -6.14
C GLY A 112 -4.11 -7.79 -7.48
N ARG A 113 -4.77 -8.94 -7.44
CA ARG A 113 -5.30 -9.65 -8.63
C ARG A 113 -6.65 -9.11 -9.09
N ARG A 114 -7.43 -8.48 -8.20
CA ARG A 114 -8.79 -7.95 -8.47
C ARG A 114 -8.82 -6.47 -8.83
N LYS A 115 -7.68 -5.87 -9.20
CA LYS A 115 -7.71 -4.50 -9.70
C LYS A 115 -8.48 -4.45 -11.00
N PRO A 116 -9.55 -3.65 -11.09
CA PRO A 116 -10.28 -3.48 -12.34
C PRO A 116 -9.37 -2.83 -13.38
N ILE A 117 -9.54 -3.25 -14.61
CA ILE A 117 -8.80 -2.73 -15.76
C ILE A 117 -9.74 -2.36 -16.88
N LYS A 118 -9.25 -1.53 -17.79
CA LYS A 118 -9.93 -1.20 -19.03
C LYS A 118 -9.07 -1.63 -20.21
N SER A 119 -9.67 -2.30 -21.18
CA SER A 119 -9.06 -2.59 -22.48
C SER A 119 -9.47 -1.54 -23.50
N PHE A 120 -8.57 -1.30 -24.46
CA PHE A 120 -8.81 -0.51 -25.67
C PHE A 120 -8.46 -1.38 -26.88
N ASN A 121 -9.45 -1.64 -27.72
CA ASN A 121 -9.22 -2.26 -29.01
C ASN A 121 -8.73 -1.18 -29.98
N ILE A 122 -7.50 -1.33 -30.48
CA ILE A 122 -6.85 -0.29 -31.30
C ILE A 122 -7.48 -0.16 -32.69
N LYS A 123 -8.08 -1.23 -33.22
CA LYS A 123 -8.68 -1.27 -34.57
C LYS A 123 -9.99 -0.48 -34.62
N ASN A 124 -10.85 -0.61 -33.63
CA ASN A 124 -12.21 -0.06 -33.64
C ASN A 124 -12.49 0.95 -32.53
N ASN A 125 -11.48 1.31 -31.74
CA ASN A 125 -11.53 2.22 -30.57
C ASN A 125 -12.54 1.80 -29.48
N LYS A 126 -13.04 0.56 -29.49
CA LYS A 126 -13.94 0.08 -28.46
C LYS A 126 -13.20 -0.12 -27.14
N GLN A 127 -13.88 0.26 -26.08
CA GLN A 127 -13.39 0.12 -24.69
C GLN A 127 -14.27 -0.88 -23.95
N LYS A 128 -13.63 -1.70 -23.08
CA LYS A 128 -14.35 -2.60 -22.20
C LYS A 128 -13.69 -2.62 -20.81
N LYS A 129 -14.52 -2.58 -19.77
CA LYS A 129 -14.07 -2.71 -18.37
C LYS A 129 -14.09 -4.18 -17.97
N TYR A 130 -13.09 -4.59 -17.20
CA TYR A 130 -12.96 -5.91 -16.58
C TYR A 130 -12.72 -5.74 -15.09
N GLU A 131 -13.28 -6.63 -14.28
CA GLU A 131 -13.09 -6.64 -12.81
C GLU A 131 -11.65 -6.95 -12.40
N SER A 132 -10.89 -7.61 -13.28
CA SER A 132 -9.51 -8.00 -13.01
C SER A 132 -8.75 -8.29 -14.31
N ILE A 133 -7.41 -8.34 -14.21
CA ILE A 133 -6.55 -8.84 -15.29
C ILE A 133 -6.93 -10.28 -15.67
N THR A 134 -7.31 -11.11 -14.67
CA THR A 134 -7.69 -12.51 -14.90
C THR A 134 -8.93 -12.62 -15.81
N SER A 135 -9.96 -11.80 -15.56
CA SER A 135 -11.18 -11.83 -16.40
C SER A 135 -10.90 -11.40 -17.84
N ALA A 136 -10.08 -10.37 -18.04
CA ALA A 136 -9.65 -9.95 -19.37
C ALA A 136 -8.78 -11.02 -20.08
N SER A 137 -7.86 -11.64 -19.34
CA SER A 137 -6.98 -12.71 -19.82
C SER A 137 -7.78 -13.91 -20.37
N LEU A 138 -8.78 -14.35 -19.61
CA LEU A 138 -9.65 -15.46 -20.00
C LEU A 138 -10.53 -15.11 -21.22
N GLU A 139 -11.10 -13.92 -21.23
CA GLU A 139 -12.00 -13.53 -22.29
C GLU A 139 -11.29 -13.29 -23.62
N LEU A 140 -10.12 -12.66 -23.60
CA LEU A 140 -9.37 -12.28 -24.81
C LEU A 140 -8.30 -13.30 -25.23
N ASP A 141 -8.14 -14.37 -24.46
CA ASP A 141 -7.05 -15.35 -24.61
C ASP A 141 -5.67 -14.66 -24.72
N ILE A 142 -5.42 -13.77 -23.79
CA ILE A 142 -4.16 -13.04 -23.64
C ILE A 142 -3.52 -13.41 -22.32
N SER A 143 -2.21 -13.69 -22.30
CA SER A 143 -1.50 -14.04 -21.07
C SER A 143 -1.64 -12.94 -19.99
N PHE A 144 -1.96 -13.35 -18.76
CA PHE A 144 -2.02 -12.47 -17.58
C PHE A 144 -0.78 -11.59 -17.42
N SER A 145 0.41 -12.16 -17.61
CA SER A 145 1.67 -11.43 -17.47
C SER A 145 1.83 -10.31 -18.48
N ILE A 146 1.38 -10.51 -19.72
CA ILE A 146 1.42 -9.49 -20.76
C ILE A 146 0.48 -8.34 -20.41
N ILE A 147 -0.78 -8.62 -20.06
CA ILE A 147 -1.74 -7.59 -19.65
C ILE A 147 -1.21 -6.82 -18.44
N SER A 148 -0.67 -7.52 -17.43
CA SER A 148 -0.10 -6.91 -16.22
C SER A 148 1.06 -5.95 -16.55
N ASN A 149 1.94 -6.33 -17.47
CA ASN A 149 3.07 -5.51 -17.87
C ASN A 149 2.62 -4.26 -18.66
N ILE A 150 1.59 -4.38 -19.50
CA ILE A 150 1.00 -3.24 -20.21
C ILE A 150 0.38 -2.27 -19.20
N CYS A 151 -0.45 -2.74 -18.27
CA CYS A 151 -1.07 -1.91 -17.23
C CYS A 151 -0.04 -1.21 -16.34
N ARG A 152 1.11 -1.85 -16.07
CA ARG A 152 2.24 -1.28 -15.30
C ARG A 152 3.16 -0.39 -16.14
N LYS A 153 2.87 -0.19 -17.42
CA LYS A 153 3.65 0.63 -18.36
C LYS A 153 5.12 0.18 -18.46
N VAL A 154 5.37 -1.14 -18.43
CA VAL A 154 6.71 -1.70 -18.61
C VAL A 154 7.18 -1.40 -20.04
N LYS A 155 8.40 -0.86 -20.20
CA LYS A 155 8.93 -0.20 -21.41
C LYS A 155 8.65 -0.89 -22.74
N TYR A 156 8.71 -2.22 -22.80
CA TYR A 156 8.53 -3.00 -24.05
C TYR A 156 7.10 -3.51 -24.27
N TYR A 157 6.20 -3.34 -23.29
CA TYR A 157 4.84 -3.85 -23.33
C TYR A 157 3.85 -2.69 -23.54
N LYS A 158 3.51 -2.40 -24.80
CA LYS A 158 2.54 -1.34 -25.13
C LYS A 158 1.19 -1.91 -25.58
N THR A 159 1.22 -2.96 -26.40
CA THR A 159 0.05 -3.59 -26.98
C THR A 159 0.26 -5.09 -27.12
N VAL A 160 -0.83 -5.82 -27.31
CA VAL A 160 -0.81 -7.28 -27.55
C VAL A 160 -1.94 -7.66 -28.51
N ILE A 161 -1.75 -8.74 -29.27
CA ILE A 161 -2.79 -9.33 -30.14
C ILE A 161 -3.51 -10.41 -29.35
N SER A 162 -4.86 -10.34 -29.34
CA SER A 162 -5.72 -11.37 -28.75
C SER A 162 -5.74 -12.58 -29.66
N LYS A 163 -5.60 -13.77 -29.09
CA LYS A 163 -5.71 -15.02 -29.84
C LYS A 163 -7.15 -15.37 -30.20
N LYS A 164 -8.12 -14.78 -29.48
CA LYS A 164 -9.53 -15.03 -29.65
C LYS A 164 -10.09 -14.41 -30.92
N ASP A 165 -9.75 -13.15 -31.21
CA ASP A 165 -10.33 -12.36 -32.32
C ASP A 165 -9.30 -11.78 -33.28
N GLY A 166 -8.00 -11.93 -32.99
CA GLY A 166 -6.91 -11.39 -33.80
C GLY A 166 -6.72 -9.87 -33.69
N ASP A 167 -7.53 -9.20 -32.89
CA ASP A 167 -7.44 -7.75 -32.73
C ASP A 167 -6.34 -7.35 -31.76
N ARG A 168 -5.86 -6.13 -31.88
CA ARG A 168 -4.80 -5.57 -31.04
C ARG A 168 -5.38 -4.73 -29.91
N TYR A 169 -4.89 -4.97 -28.68
CA TYR A 169 -5.36 -4.33 -27.48
C TYR A 169 -4.23 -3.63 -26.70
N THR A 170 -4.60 -2.57 -25.99
CA THR A 170 -3.84 -2.02 -24.86
C THR A 170 -4.72 -2.02 -23.61
N PHE A 171 -4.10 -1.87 -22.43
CA PHE A 171 -4.77 -1.98 -21.13
C PHE A 171 -4.28 -0.92 -20.17
N GLU A 172 -5.16 -0.49 -19.28
CA GLU A 172 -4.81 0.36 -18.14
C GLU A 172 -5.58 -0.07 -16.89
N PHE A 173 -5.01 0.20 -15.70
CA PHE A 173 -5.76 0.08 -14.45
C PHE A 173 -6.82 1.19 -14.40
N LEU A 174 -8.01 0.85 -13.90
CA LEU A 174 -8.99 1.84 -13.49
C LEU A 174 -8.59 2.35 -12.10
N GLU A 175 -8.64 3.67 -11.92
CA GLU A 175 -8.43 4.33 -10.62
C GLU A 175 -9.57 4.05 -9.65
#